data_c535972b23922f90b28c0cf37ae55f61
#
_entry.id   c535972b23922f90b28c0cf37ae55f61
#
_cell.length_a   1.000
_cell.length_b   1.000
_cell.length_c   1.000
_cell.angle_alpha   90.00
_cell.angle_beta   90.00
_cell.angle_gamma   90.00
#
_symmetry.space_group_name_H-M   'P 1'
#
loop_
_entity.id
_entity.type
_entity.pdbx_description
1 polymer ?
#
loop_
_entity_poly.entity_id
_entity_poly.type
_entity_poly.pdbx_seq_one_letter_code
_entity_poly.pdbx_strand_id
1 'polypeptide(L)'
;MNLEEWAKRLEDMAGHEKEEFLTGCVNELAARLLTKVRKRTPVGPGEFEVVGTWDNSKGRIQGEKYGRGKRKGQYKLRKLRAGGNLRRGWHIVPATRMGNRYTATVANNVRYASYVEYGHRQHVGQFVPVLGKRLKRPWVPGKHMLRISHEELKRQAGGILSRRLHEYMERMNP
;
A
#
# COMPACT_ATOMS: atom_id res chain seq x y z
N MET A 1 29.93 -13.02 -5.08
CA MET A 1 29.21 -14.32 -5.18
C MET A 1 28.27 -14.26 -6.37
N ASN A 2 28.45 -15.13 -7.34
CA ASN A 2 27.56 -15.22 -8.49
C ASN A 2 26.34 -16.12 -8.22
N LEU A 3 25.38 -16.15 -9.13
CA LEU A 3 24.14 -16.94 -8.96
C LEU A 3 24.39 -18.46 -8.91
N GLU A 4 25.40 -18.94 -9.61
CA GLU A 4 25.78 -20.36 -9.65
C GLU A 4 26.37 -20.83 -8.32
N GLU A 5 27.29 -20.05 -7.76
CA GLU A 5 27.84 -20.31 -6.42
C GLU A 5 26.74 -20.30 -5.35
N TRP A 6 25.79 -19.38 -5.48
CA TRP A 6 24.63 -19.29 -4.58
C TRP A 6 23.73 -20.53 -4.69
N ALA A 7 23.43 -20.98 -5.91
CA ALA A 7 22.62 -22.18 -6.16
C ALA A 7 23.29 -23.44 -5.58
N LYS A 8 24.60 -23.61 -5.84
CA LYS A 8 25.37 -24.75 -5.34
C LYS A 8 25.36 -24.81 -3.81
N ARG A 9 25.57 -23.71 -3.13
CA ARG A 9 25.54 -23.67 -1.64
C ARG A 9 24.17 -23.98 -1.08
N LEU A 10 23.09 -23.57 -1.78
CA LEU A 10 21.73 -23.96 -1.39
C LEU A 10 21.45 -25.45 -1.59
N GLU A 11 22.07 -26.07 -2.60
CA GLU A 11 21.94 -27.53 -2.83
C GLU A 11 22.63 -28.33 -1.73
N ASP A 12 23.75 -27.84 -1.21
CA ASP A 12 24.52 -28.48 -0.14
C ASP A 12 23.84 -28.40 1.25
N MET A 13 22.80 -27.53 1.41
CA MET A 13 22.08 -27.41 2.67
C MET A 13 21.11 -28.58 2.90
N ALA A 14 20.99 -29.03 4.17
CA ALA A 14 19.97 -30.00 4.56
C ALA A 14 18.56 -29.49 4.26
N GLY A 15 17.63 -30.41 3.92
CA GLY A 15 16.31 -30.03 3.42
C GLY A 15 15.52 -29.08 4.34
N HIS A 16 15.57 -29.32 5.67
CA HIS A 16 14.91 -28.48 6.68
C HIS A 16 15.55 -27.08 6.79
N GLU A 17 16.87 -27.03 6.85
CA GLU A 17 17.63 -25.77 6.94
C GLU A 17 17.41 -24.89 5.68
N LYS A 18 17.41 -25.52 4.52
CA LYS A 18 17.11 -24.88 3.24
C LYS A 18 15.72 -24.26 3.24
N GLU A 19 14.73 -25.00 3.74
CA GLU A 19 13.35 -24.52 3.81
C GLU A 19 13.21 -23.31 4.74
N GLU A 20 13.81 -23.38 5.94
CA GLU A 20 13.82 -22.27 6.90
C GLU A 20 14.52 -21.04 6.33
N PHE A 21 15.69 -21.23 5.73
CA PHE A 21 16.45 -20.15 5.10
C PHE A 21 15.65 -19.48 3.99
N LEU A 22 15.07 -20.25 3.04
CA LEU A 22 14.32 -19.70 1.92
C LEU A 22 13.03 -19.00 2.38
N THR A 23 12.31 -19.57 3.34
CA THR A 23 11.15 -18.94 3.97
C THR A 23 11.52 -17.62 4.63
N GLY A 24 12.62 -17.59 5.35
CA GLY A 24 13.16 -16.37 5.95
C GLY A 24 13.54 -15.32 4.91
N CYS A 25 14.17 -15.70 3.80
CA CYS A 25 14.50 -14.80 2.70
C CYS A 25 13.26 -14.14 2.09
N VAL A 26 12.23 -14.93 1.81
CA VAL A 26 10.98 -14.43 1.20
C VAL A 26 10.23 -13.51 2.17
N ASN A 27 10.17 -13.85 3.46
CA ASN A 27 9.56 -13.01 4.48
C ASN A 27 10.31 -11.67 4.65
N GLU A 28 11.64 -11.67 4.60
CA GLU A 28 12.42 -10.43 4.64
C GLU A 28 12.14 -9.54 3.44
N LEU A 29 12.13 -10.10 2.23
CA LEU A 29 11.78 -9.34 1.02
C LEU A 29 10.37 -8.76 1.12
N ALA A 30 9.40 -9.52 1.62
CA ALA A 30 8.03 -9.04 1.85
C ALA A 30 7.98 -7.89 2.87
N ALA A 31 8.74 -7.97 3.97
CA ALA A 31 8.83 -6.90 4.98
C ALA A 31 9.45 -5.62 4.40
N ARG A 32 10.49 -5.74 3.58
CA ARG A 32 11.11 -4.61 2.86
C ARG A 32 10.14 -3.99 1.85
N LEU A 33 9.38 -4.82 1.11
CA LEU A 33 8.34 -4.35 0.20
C LEU A 33 7.24 -3.61 0.96
N LEU A 34 6.75 -4.17 2.07
CA LEU A 34 5.74 -3.53 2.92
C LEU A 34 6.21 -2.15 3.41
N THR A 35 7.45 -2.04 3.84
CA THR A 35 8.03 -0.77 4.29
C THR A 35 8.07 0.26 3.17
N LYS A 36 8.51 -0.15 1.98
CA LYS A 36 8.58 0.73 0.79
C LYS A 36 7.19 1.21 0.36
N VAL A 37 6.23 0.29 0.24
CA VAL A 37 4.88 0.62 -0.20
C VAL A 37 4.15 1.51 0.81
N ARG A 38 4.30 1.27 2.11
CA ARG A 38 3.75 2.13 3.17
C ARG A 38 4.29 3.56 3.09
N LYS A 39 5.60 3.72 2.87
CA LYS A 39 6.22 5.05 2.71
C LYS A 39 5.67 5.81 1.50
N ARG A 40 5.41 5.11 0.37
CA ARG A 40 4.85 5.71 -0.86
C ARG A 40 3.36 5.98 -0.77
N THR A 41 2.66 5.28 0.11
CA THR A 41 1.20 5.40 0.19
C THR A 41 0.80 6.77 0.72
N PRO A 42 0.02 7.55 -0.04
CA PRO A 42 -0.42 8.87 0.40
C PRO A 42 -1.35 8.74 1.60
N VAL A 43 -1.29 9.74 2.46
CA VAL A 43 -2.24 9.90 3.57
C VAL A 43 -3.24 10.96 3.17
N GLY A 44 -4.50 10.54 2.97
CA GLY A 44 -5.59 11.46 2.72
C GLY A 44 -6.01 12.22 3.98
N PRO A 45 -6.82 13.26 3.83
CA PRO A 45 -7.26 14.12 4.94
C PRO A 45 -8.16 13.39 5.96
N GLY A 46 -8.68 12.20 5.63
CA GLY A 46 -9.60 11.42 6.45
C GLY A 46 -11.03 11.45 5.90
N GLU A 47 -11.95 10.92 6.69
CA GLU A 47 -13.38 10.93 6.39
C GLU A 47 -14.02 12.18 7.01
N PHE A 48 -14.85 12.84 6.23
CA PHE A 48 -15.61 14.02 6.64
C PHE A 48 -17.07 13.84 6.26
N GLU A 49 -17.95 14.35 7.10
CA GLU A 49 -19.35 14.52 6.74
C GLU A 49 -19.70 16.00 6.66
N VAL A 50 -20.71 16.33 5.87
CA VAL A 50 -21.27 17.69 5.80
C VAL A 50 -22.13 17.90 7.05
N VAL A 51 -21.80 18.92 7.83
CA VAL A 51 -22.66 19.33 8.95
C VAL A 51 -23.91 19.96 8.40
N GLY A 52 -25.08 19.49 8.84
CA GLY A 52 -26.38 20.00 8.39
C GLY A 52 -27.54 19.22 8.93
N THR A 53 -28.73 19.70 8.63
CA THR A 53 -30.00 19.07 9.00
C THR A 53 -30.59 18.29 7.82
N TRP A 54 -31.29 17.20 8.11
CA TRP A 54 -32.01 16.45 7.09
C TRP A 54 -33.23 17.26 6.61
N ASP A 55 -33.33 17.51 5.31
CA ASP A 55 -34.47 18.16 4.70
C ASP A 55 -35.42 17.09 4.14
N ASN A 56 -36.51 16.83 4.87
CA ASN A 56 -37.51 15.82 4.49
C ASN A 56 -38.19 16.14 3.15
N SER A 57 -38.32 17.42 2.79
CA SER A 57 -39.00 17.85 1.56
C SER A 57 -38.17 17.54 0.30
N LYS A 58 -36.83 17.48 0.47
CA LYS A 58 -35.88 17.27 -0.64
C LYS A 58 -35.17 15.91 -0.55
N GLY A 59 -35.41 15.13 0.49
CA GLY A 59 -34.77 13.84 0.71
C GLY A 59 -33.23 13.91 0.77
N ARG A 60 -32.67 15.00 1.31
CA ARG A 60 -31.22 15.23 1.36
C ARG A 60 -30.81 16.08 2.55
N ILE A 61 -29.53 15.98 2.92
CA ILE A 61 -28.95 16.85 3.96
C ILE A 61 -28.81 18.29 3.42
N GLN A 62 -29.44 19.25 4.10
CA GLN A 62 -29.18 20.66 3.90
C GLN A 62 -27.93 21.06 4.69
N GLY A 63 -26.80 21.11 4.00
CA GLY A 63 -25.51 21.37 4.62
C GLY A 63 -25.36 22.83 5.04
N GLU A 64 -24.84 23.02 6.25
CA GLU A 64 -24.45 24.35 6.72
C GLU A 64 -23.21 24.86 5.99
N LYS A 65 -23.23 26.17 5.68
CA LYS A 65 -22.10 26.85 5.03
C LYS A 65 -21.47 27.90 5.94
N TYR A 66 -20.19 28.17 5.71
CA TYR A 66 -19.52 29.29 6.36
C TYR A 66 -20.07 30.60 5.82
N GLY A 67 -20.51 31.48 6.72
CA GLY A 67 -21.05 32.83 6.37
C GLY A 67 -19.98 33.87 6.10
N ARG A 68 -18.76 33.73 6.67
CA ARG A 68 -17.70 34.75 6.65
C ARG A 68 -16.31 34.13 6.41
N GLY A 69 -15.34 34.98 6.05
CA GLY A 69 -13.93 34.65 5.91
C GLY A 69 -13.56 33.87 4.65
N LYS A 70 -12.33 33.36 4.59
CA LYS A 70 -11.77 32.65 3.42
C LYS A 70 -12.57 31.41 2.99
N ARG A 71 -13.42 30.86 3.86
CA ARG A 71 -14.24 29.67 3.61
C ARG A 71 -15.71 30.02 3.30
N LYS A 72 -16.08 31.30 3.15
CA LYS A 72 -17.44 31.73 2.84
C LYS A 72 -18.03 30.93 1.69
N GLY A 73 -19.25 30.39 1.89
CA GLY A 73 -19.95 29.58 0.91
C GLY A 73 -19.53 28.10 0.83
N GLN A 74 -18.44 27.69 1.49
CA GLN A 74 -18.07 26.28 1.60
C GLN A 74 -18.93 25.59 2.69
N TYR A 75 -19.19 24.29 2.49
CA TYR A 75 -19.87 23.50 3.52
C TYR A 75 -19.02 23.35 4.77
N LYS A 76 -19.65 23.42 5.94
CA LYS A 76 -19.01 23.02 7.19
C LYS A 76 -18.83 21.52 7.20
N LEU A 77 -17.65 21.06 7.58
CA LEU A 77 -17.29 19.65 7.61
C LEU A 77 -16.95 19.23 9.03
N ARG A 78 -17.50 18.11 9.47
CA ARG A 78 -17.10 17.42 10.68
C ARG A 78 -16.20 16.23 10.31
N LYS A 79 -15.03 16.15 10.93
CA LYS A 79 -14.11 15.04 10.70
C LYS A 79 -14.60 13.83 11.50
N LEU A 80 -14.89 12.73 10.80
CA LEU A 80 -15.32 11.46 11.40
C LEU A 80 -14.10 10.59 11.74
N ARG A 81 -13.16 10.47 10.84
CA ARG A 81 -11.98 9.62 11.03
C ARG A 81 -10.71 10.30 10.51
N ALA A 82 -9.60 10.00 11.18
CA ALA A 82 -8.27 10.41 10.71
C ALA A 82 -7.94 9.70 9.39
N GLY A 83 -7.19 10.36 8.51
CA GLY A 83 -6.67 9.77 7.30
C GLY A 83 -5.69 8.62 7.56
N GLY A 84 -5.22 7.99 6.47
CA GLY A 84 -4.19 6.95 6.53
C GLY A 84 -4.71 5.52 6.51
N ASN A 85 -6.02 5.27 6.34
CA ASN A 85 -6.57 3.92 6.20
C ASN A 85 -5.83 3.11 5.13
N LEU A 86 -5.59 3.70 3.96
CA LEU A 86 -4.87 3.03 2.87
C LEU A 86 -3.47 2.60 3.31
N ARG A 87 -2.73 3.48 4.00
CA ARG A 87 -1.39 3.15 4.49
C ARG A 87 -1.39 2.06 5.54
N ARG A 88 -2.37 2.06 6.45
CA ARG A 88 -2.53 1.02 7.49
C ARG A 88 -3.05 -0.29 6.92
N GLY A 89 -3.80 -0.26 5.82
CA GLY A 89 -4.38 -1.43 5.17
C GLY A 89 -3.37 -2.38 4.52
N TRP A 90 -2.11 -1.96 4.34
CA TRP A 90 -1.06 -2.83 3.83
C TRP A 90 -0.63 -3.85 4.87
N HIS A 91 -0.63 -5.12 4.49
CA HIS A 91 -0.22 -6.24 5.33
C HIS A 91 0.53 -7.30 4.52
N ILE A 92 1.20 -8.21 5.23
CA ILE A 92 1.88 -9.37 4.65
C ILE A 92 1.03 -10.61 4.97
N VAL A 93 0.82 -11.45 3.97
CA VAL A 93 0.51 -12.85 4.16
C VAL A 93 1.84 -13.58 4.18
N PRO A 94 2.18 -14.27 5.27
CA PRO A 94 3.47 -14.93 5.45
C PRO A 94 3.81 -15.90 4.33
N ALA A 95 5.10 -16.21 4.20
CA ALA A 95 5.58 -17.14 3.19
C ALA A 95 4.99 -18.53 3.37
N THR A 96 4.51 -19.09 2.28
CA THR A 96 4.05 -20.48 2.17
C THR A 96 4.86 -21.19 1.08
N ARG A 97 5.09 -22.50 1.26
CA ARG A 97 5.73 -23.36 0.28
C ARG A 97 4.69 -24.11 -0.52
N MET A 98 4.82 -24.10 -1.84
CA MET A 98 4.06 -24.94 -2.77
C MET A 98 5.05 -25.64 -3.72
N GLY A 99 5.34 -26.90 -3.46
CA GLY A 99 6.37 -27.66 -4.19
C GLY A 99 7.75 -27.01 -4.02
N ASN A 100 8.34 -26.53 -5.11
CA ASN A 100 9.66 -25.87 -5.10
C ASN A 100 9.58 -24.33 -5.07
N ARG A 101 8.40 -23.76 -4.80
CA ARG A 101 8.16 -22.32 -4.79
C ARG A 101 7.81 -21.82 -3.39
N TYR A 102 8.46 -20.75 -2.97
CA TYR A 102 8.16 -19.99 -1.74
C TYR A 102 7.52 -18.67 -2.11
N THR A 103 6.37 -18.37 -1.52
CA THR A 103 5.60 -17.17 -1.88
C THR A 103 5.10 -16.45 -0.64
N ALA A 104 5.43 -15.18 -0.51
CA ALA A 104 4.78 -14.26 0.43
C ALA A 104 4.01 -13.21 -0.34
N THR A 105 2.88 -12.75 0.20
CA THR A 105 2.04 -11.76 -0.48
C THR A 105 1.97 -10.47 0.33
N VAL A 106 2.19 -9.33 -0.33
CA VAL A 106 1.92 -8.01 0.24
C VAL A 106 0.61 -7.50 -0.37
N ALA A 107 -0.39 -7.32 0.46
CA ALA A 107 -1.74 -6.96 0.02
C ALA A 107 -2.29 -5.74 0.78
N ASN A 108 -3.35 -5.15 0.21
CA ASN A 108 -4.11 -4.10 0.86
C ASN A 108 -5.61 -4.43 0.79
N ASN A 109 -6.28 -4.48 1.94
CA ASN A 109 -7.70 -4.84 2.04
C ASN A 109 -8.66 -3.64 1.93
N VAL A 110 -8.16 -2.45 1.68
CA VAL A 110 -8.99 -1.26 1.51
C VAL A 110 -9.62 -1.25 0.13
N ARG A 111 -10.95 -1.17 0.05
CA ARG A 111 -11.73 -1.27 -1.21
C ARG A 111 -11.26 -0.33 -2.32
N TYR A 112 -10.81 0.87 -1.99
CA TYR A 112 -10.35 1.85 -2.98
C TYR A 112 -8.84 1.78 -3.27
N ALA A 113 -8.12 0.79 -2.74
CA ALA A 113 -6.68 0.65 -2.94
C ALA A 113 -6.31 0.56 -4.43
N SER A 114 -7.06 -0.21 -5.20
CA SER A 114 -6.89 -0.35 -6.65
C SER A 114 -7.08 0.96 -7.40
N TYR A 115 -8.05 1.78 -7.00
CA TYR A 115 -8.26 3.10 -7.61
C TYR A 115 -7.09 4.06 -7.38
N VAL A 116 -6.46 3.97 -6.21
CA VAL A 116 -5.28 4.77 -5.91
C VAL A 116 -4.03 4.21 -6.60
N GLU A 117 -3.92 2.89 -6.72
CA GLU A 117 -2.81 2.23 -7.41
C GLU A 117 -2.84 2.49 -8.91
N TYR A 118 -3.97 2.22 -9.58
CA TYR A 118 -4.08 2.23 -11.04
C TYR A 118 -4.73 3.49 -11.61
N GLY A 119 -5.36 4.30 -10.77
CA GLY A 119 -6.18 5.43 -11.21
C GLY A 119 -7.65 5.04 -11.42
N HIS A 120 -8.47 6.04 -11.66
CA HIS A 120 -9.91 5.83 -11.86
C HIS A 120 -10.56 6.94 -12.68
N ARG A 121 -11.71 6.62 -13.27
CA ARG A 121 -12.55 7.60 -13.97
C ARG A 121 -13.31 8.48 -12.98
N GLN A 122 -13.60 9.70 -13.38
CA GLN A 122 -14.45 10.66 -12.66
C GLN A 122 -15.52 11.21 -13.58
N HIS A 123 -16.67 11.56 -13.01
CA HIS A 123 -17.72 12.27 -13.73
C HIS A 123 -17.42 13.77 -13.73
N VAL A 124 -17.02 14.30 -14.90
CA VAL A 124 -16.76 15.73 -15.07
C VAL A 124 -18.02 16.53 -14.78
N GLY A 125 -17.89 17.64 -14.05
CA GLY A 125 -19.01 18.48 -13.63
C GLY A 125 -19.69 18.04 -12.34
N GLN A 126 -19.46 16.80 -11.83
CA GLN A 126 -19.99 16.34 -10.55
C GLN A 126 -19.48 17.24 -9.41
N PHE A 127 -20.42 17.76 -8.61
CA PHE A 127 -20.07 18.53 -7.42
C PHE A 127 -19.72 17.58 -6.26
N VAL A 128 -18.57 17.82 -5.63
CA VAL A 128 -18.12 17.07 -4.46
C VAL A 128 -18.20 17.98 -3.22
N PRO A 129 -19.19 17.78 -2.32
CA PRO A 129 -19.44 18.67 -1.18
C PRO A 129 -18.22 18.83 -0.27
N VAL A 130 -17.49 17.74 -0.01
CA VAL A 130 -16.28 17.74 0.82
C VAL A 130 -15.17 18.62 0.24
N LEU A 131 -15.06 18.72 -1.08
CA LEU A 131 -14.09 19.57 -1.77
C LEU A 131 -14.62 20.97 -2.02
N GLY A 132 -15.93 21.18 -1.94
CA GLY A 132 -16.60 22.42 -2.31
C GLY A 132 -16.43 22.80 -3.79
N LYS A 133 -16.12 21.82 -4.66
CA LYS A 133 -15.76 22.02 -6.07
C LYS A 133 -16.37 20.96 -6.97
N ARG A 134 -16.50 21.30 -8.26
CA ARG A 134 -16.85 20.34 -9.31
C ARG A 134 -15.61 19.65 -9.86
N LEU A 135 -15.74 18.36 -10.18
CA LEU A 135 -14.67 17.57 -10.79
C LEU A 135 -14.40 18.10 -12.22
N LYS A 136 -13.15 18.36 -12.53
CA LYS A 136 -12.73 18.96 -13.81
C LYS A 136 -12.10 17.95 -14.78
N ARG A 137 -11.62 16.82 -14.29
CA ARG A 137 -10.89 15.83 -15.09
C ARG A 137 -11.68 14.54 -15.21
N PRO A 138 -11.72 13.89 -16.39
CA PRO A 138 -12.40 12.61 -16.56
C PRO A 138 -11.62 11.45 -15.94
N TRP A 139 -10.32 11.63 -15.66
CA TRP A 139 -9.43 10.61 -15.15
C TRP A 139 -8.50 11.15 -14.06
N VAL A 140 -8.31 10.33 -13.02
CA VAL A 140 -7.30 10.56 -11.98
C VAL A 140 -6.20 9.50 -12.16
N PRO A 141 -4.94 9.92 -12.40
CA PRO A 141 -3.84 8.99 -12.58
C PRO A 141 -3.52 8.24 -11.29
N GLY A 142 -3.15 6.97 -11.43
CA GLY A 142 -2.72 6.12 -10.32
C GLY A 142 -1.40 6.59 -9.70
N LYS A 143 -1.18 6.19 -8.46
CA LYS A 143 0.06 6.48 -7.71
C LYS A 143 1.10 5.39 -7.84
N HIS A 144 0.72 4.20 -8.33
CA HIS A 144 1.58 3.05 -8.57
C HIS A 144 2.49 2.69 -7.39
N MET A 145 1.96 2.77 -6.19
CA MET A 145 2.70 2.60 -4.93
C MET A 145 3.34 1.22 -4.83
N LEU A 146 2.57 0.18 -5.12
CA LEU A 146 3.04 -1.20 -5.08
C LEU A 146 3.98 -1.49 -6.25
N ARG A 147 3.59 -1.12 -7.47
CA ARG A 147 4.40 -1.36 -8.67
C ARG A 147 5.80 -0.75 -8.55
N ILE A 148 5.89 0.55 -8.20
CA ILE A 148 7.18 1.23 -8.07
C ILE A 148 8.02 0.60 -6.94
N SER A 149 7.39 0.27 -5.81
CA SER A 149 8.09 -0.35 -4.68
C SER A 149 8.61 -1.74 -5.00
N HIS A 150 7.84 -2.52 -5.76
CA HIS A 150 8.21 -3.85 -6.23
C HIS A 150 9.40 -3.79 -7.20
N GLU A 151 9.35 -2.91 -8.21
CA GLU A 151 10.45 -2.73 -9.17
C GLU A 151 11.76 -2.29 -8.48
N GLU A 152 11.66 -1.43 -7.48
CA GLU A 152 12.81 -1.04 -6.67
C GLU A 152 13.38 -2.21 -5.87
N LEU A 153 12.51 -2.99 -5.23
CA LEU A 153 12.93 -4.16 -4.46
C LEU A 153 13.56 -5.21 -5.38
N LYS A 154 12.97 -5.46 -6.56
CA LYS A 154 13.48 -6.42 -7.54
C LYS A 154 14.94 -6.11 -7.90
N ARG A 155 15.27 -4.83 -8.12
CA ARG A 155 16.68 -4.42 -8.39
C ARG A 155 17.63 -4.63 -7.22
N GLN A 156 17.11 -4.61 -5.98
CA GLN A 156 17.92 -4.75 -4.76
C GLN A 156 17.96 -6.20 -4.25
N ALA A 157 17.07 -7.06 -4.73
CA ALA A 157 16.85 -8.41 -4.17
C ALA A 157 18.11 -9.28 -4.22
N GLY A 158 18.87 -9.25 -5.33
CA GLY A 158 20.11 -10.02 -5.44
C GLY A 158 21.12 -9.70 -4.35
N GLY A 159 21.40 -8.41 -4.12
CA GLY A 159 22.33 -7.98 -3.07
C GLY A 159 21.85 -8.30 -1.64
N ILE A 160 20.52 -8.21 -1.41
CA ILE A 160 19.91 -8.56 -0.11
C ILE A 160 20.09 -10.05 0.15
N LEU A 161 19.75 -10.89 -0.82
CA LEU A 161 19.85 -12.34 -0.69
C LEU A 161 21.28 -12.84 -0.56
N SER A 162 22.21 -12.27 -1.32
CA SER A 162 23.65 -12.60 -1.21
C SER A 162 24.21 -12.30 0.18
N ARG A 163 23.87 -11.14 0.75
CA ARG A 163 24.28 -10.79 2.11
C ARG A 163 23.71 -11.76 3.14
N ARG A 164 22.43 -12.07 3.03
CA ARG A 164 21.75 -12.99 3.95
C ARG A 164 22.35 -14.41 3.90
N LEU A 165 22.71 -14.89 2.70
CA LEU A 165 23.37 -16.18 2.58
C LEU A 165 24.77 -16.15 3.22
N HIS A 166 25.53 -15.08 3.01
CA HIS A 166 26.84 -14.91 3.64
C HIS A 166 26.74 -14.93 5.16
N GLU A 167 25.84 -14.14 5.75
CA GLU A 167 25.59 -14.11 7.19
C GLU A 167 25.12 -15.48 7.74
N TYR A 168 24.35 -16.23 6.96
CA TYR A 168 23.93 -17.57 7.34
C TYR A 168 25.11 -18.54 7.38
N MET A 169 25.95 -18.52 6.33
CA MET A 169 27.13 -19.40 6.24
C MET A 169 28.18 -19.10 7.32
N GLU A 170 28.38 -17.84 7.70
CA GLU A 170 29.26 -17.45 8.79
C GLU A 170 28.81 -18.00 10.16
N ARG A 171 27.49 -18.09 10.37
CA ARG A 171 26.93 -18.68 11.60
C ARG A 171 27.10 -20.21 11.67
N MET A 172 27.08 -20.86 10.52
CA MET A 172 27.19 -22.32 10.44
C MET A 172 28.64 -22.82 10.47
N ASN A 173 29.62 -21.96 10.14
CA ASN A 173 31.04 -22.21 10.21
C ASN A 173 31.71 -21.13 11.10
N PRO A 174 31.61 -21.24 12.43
CA PRO A 174 32.24 -20.31 13.37
C PRO A 174 33.78 -20.43 13.38
#